data_09a1ca2dae8dd1005b5bc23b82566a4d
#
_entry.id   09a1ca2dae8dd1005b5bc23b82566a4d
#
_cell.length_a   1.000
_cell.length_b   1.000
_cell.length_c   1.000
_cell.angle_alpha   90.00
_cell.angle_beta   90.00
_cell.angle_gamma   90.00
#
_symmetry.space_group_name_H-M   'P 1'
#
loop_
_entity.id
_entity.type
_entity.pdbx_description
1 polymer ?
#
loop_
_entity_poly.entity_id
_entity_poly.type
_entity_poly.pdbx_seq_one_letter_code
_entity_poly.pdbx_strand_id
1 'polypeptide(L)'
;MKAIEIIMLPVSDQQKAKEFYLKLGFQILVEAPAEHGQTWIQLALPGQTSSIALVTFHGIIFETDNMEKEIQALKEKGIEVGEIDNKPWGRFAWMKDPDGNGLCLHQK
;
A
#
# COMPACT_ATOMS: atom_id res chain seq x y z
N MET A 1 -4.08 8.19 -11.50
CA MET A 1 -3.13 7.32 -10.78
C MET A 1 -1.87 7.15 -11.61
N LYS A 2 -0.76 7.13 -10.94
CA LYS A 2 0.55 7.15 -11.61
C LYS A 2 1.13 5.73 -11.74
N ALA A 3 1.00 4.90 -10.71
CA ALA A 3 1.55 3.55 -10.70
C ALA A 3 0.95 2.73 -9.56
N ILE A 4 1.05 1.40 -9.68
CA ILE A 4 0.88 0.52 -8.52
C ILE A 4 2.16 0.64 -7.70
N GLU A 5 2.03 1.14 -6.48
CA GLU A 5 3.18 1.37 -5.63
C GLU A 5 3.47 0.18 -4.72
N ILE A 6 2.44 -0.32 -4.02
CA ILE A 6 2.61 -1.38 -3.03
C ILE A 6 1.49 -2.39 -3.17
N ILE A 7 1.85 -3.68 -3.21
CA ILE A 7 0.90 -4.78 -3.11
C ILE A 7 0.97 -5.30 -1.68
N MET A 8 -0.15 -5.24 -0.95
CA MET A 8 -0.22 -5.73 0.42
C MET A 8 -0.62 -7.19 0.43
N LEU A 9 0.23 -8.03 1.02
CA LEU A 9 0.04 -9.47 1.09
C LEU A 9 -0.23 -9.89 2.53
N PRO A 10 -1.34 -10.61 2.80
CA PRO A 10 -1.60 -11.12 4.14
C PRO A 10 -0.66 -12.26 4.45
N VAL A 11 -0.01 -12.18 5.61
CA VAL A 11 0.91 -13.22 6.09
C VAL A 11 0.56 -13.55 7.54
N SER A 12 0.76 -14.80 7.92
CA SER A 12 0.50 -15.24 9.29
C SER A 12 1.73 -15.07 10.19
N ASP A 13 2.92 -15.12 9.61
CA ASP A 13 4.18 -14.95 10.34
C ASP A 13 5.09 -14.04 9.50
N GLN A 14 5.19 -12.78 9.93
CA GLN A 14 5.94 -11.77 9.19
C GLN A 14 7.42 -12.10 9.07
N GLN A 15 8.04 -12.67 10.11
CA GLN A 15 9.46 -12.96 10.07
C GLN A 15 9.79 -14.11 9.13
N LYS A 16 8.98 -15.16 9.12
CA LYS A 16 9.13 -16.26 8.16
C LYS A 16 8.90 -15.79 6.74
N ALA A 17 7.89 -14.97 6.52
CA ALA A 17 7.62 -14.41 5.20
C ALA A 17 8.78 -13.52 4.72
N LYS A 18 9.30 -12.66 5.60
CA LYS A 18 10.44 -11.81 5.29
C LYS A 18 11.64 -12.67 4.84
N GLU A 19 11.97 -13.70 5.61
CA GLU A 19 13.09 -14.58 5.27
C GLU A 19 12.90 -15.23 3.90
N PHE A 20 11.67 -15.66 3.58
CA PHE A 20 11.35 -16.26 2.30
C PHE A 20 11.61 -15.29 1.15
N TYR A 21 11.10 -14.05 1.25
CA TYR A 21 11.26 -13.06 0.19
C TYR A 21 12.71 -12.59 0.05
N LEU A 22 13.46 -12.52 1.15
CA LEU A 22 14.90 -12.23 1.07
C LEU A 22 15.64 -13.32 0.27
N LYS A 23 15.27 -14.58 0.46
CA LYS A 23 15.86 -15.68 -0.34
C LYS A 23 15.50 -15.59 -1.81
N LEU A 24 14.33 -15.03 -2.15
CA LEU A 24 13.96 -14.81 -3.54
C LEU A 24 14.75 -13.68 -4.20
N GLY A 25 15.45 -12.87 -3.42
CA GLY A 25 16.22 -11.75 -3.94
C GLY A 25 15.62 -10.38 -3.64
N PHE A 26 14.54 -10.32 -2.87
CA PHE A 26 13.97 -9.04 -2.45
C PHE A 26 14.89 -8.35 -1.44
N GLN A 27 14.80 -7.03 -1.39
CA GLN A 27 15.51 -6.20 -0.43
C GLN A 27 14.50 -5.47 0.45
N ILE A 28 14.84 -5.28 1.72
CA ILE A 28 13.97 -4.54 2.65
C ILE A 28 14.06 -3.05 2.33
N LEU A 29 12.90 -2.43 2.07
CA LEU A 29 12.79 -0.99 1.91
C LEU A 29 12.45 -0.30 3.24
N VAL A 30 11.50 -0.90 3.97
CA VAL A 30 11.04 -0.37 5.26
C VAL A 30 10.76 -1.53 6.18
N GLU A 31 11.22 -1.41 7.42
CA GLU A 31 10.81 -2.30 8.51
C GLU A 31 10.69 -1.42 9.74
N ALA A 32 9.46 -1.11 10.14
CA ALA A 32 9.21 -0.12 11.18
C ALA A 32 7.90 -0.42 11.92
N PRO A 33 7.78 0.05 13.18
CA PRO A 33 6.52 -0.06 13.90
C PRO A 33 5.40 0.64 13.15
N ALA A 34 4.22 0.03 13.14
CA ALA A 34 3.02 0.58 12.56
C ALA A 34 1.97 0.75 13.65
N GLU A 35 0.76 1.19 13.26
CA GLU A 35 -0.34 1.39 14.19
C GLU A 35 -0.78 0.07 14.82
N HIS A 36 -1.36 0.14 16.02
CA HIS A 36 -1.92 -1.00 16.76
C HIS A 36 -0.90 -2.09 17.10
N GLY A 37 0.35 -1.69 17.36
CA GLY A 37 1.41 -2.63 17.76
C GLY A 37 1.90 -3.54 16.64
N GLN A 38 1.51 -3.27 15.41
CA GLN A 38 1.93 -4.05 14.26
C GLN A 38 3.27 -3.53 13.71
N THR A 39 3.89 -4.32 12.84
CA THR A 39 5.12 -3.93 12.13
C THR A 39 4.81 -3.83 10.65
N TRP A 40 5.29 -2.76 10.03
CA TRP A 40 5.21 -2.59 8.58
C TRP A 40 6.51 -3.10 7.97
N ILE A 41 6.42 -4.13 7.13
CA ILE A 41 7.58 -4.70 6.43
C ILE A 41 7.33 -4.61 4.94
N GLN A 42 8.16 -3.82 4.26
CA GLN A 42 8.02 -3.54 2.83
C GLN A 42 9.30 -3.93 2.12
N LEU A 43 9.16 -4.69 1.03
CA LEU A 43 10.30 -5.20 0.26
C LEU A 43 10.07 -4.99 -1.22
N ALA A 44 11.16 -4.88 -1.96
CA ALA A 44 11.14 -4.78 -3.43
C ALA A 44 12.30 -5.54 -4.04
N LEU A 45 12.14 -5.91 -5.29
CA LEU A 45 13.28 -6.41 -6.07
C LEU A 45 14.17 -5.21 -6.44
N PRO A 46 15.50 -5.44 -6.57
CA PRO A 46 16.41 -4.35 -6.92
C PRO A 46 15.99 -3.62 -8.19
N GLY A 47 15.98 -2.30 -8.15
CA GLY A 47 15.66 -1.47 -9.31
C GLY A 47 14.19 -1.36 -9.65
N GLN A 48 13.29 -1.95 -8.87
CA GLN A 48 11.85 -1.90 -9.13
C GLN A 48 11.20 -0.73 -8.40
N THR A 49 10.15 -0.17 -9.01
CA THR A 49 9.36 0.91 -8.40
C THR A 49 8.19 0.38 -7.60
N SER A 50 7.72 -0.82 -7.90
CA SER A 50 6.66 -1.48 -7.15
C SER A 50 7.26 -2.31 -6.03
N SER A 51 6.52 -2.44 -4.92
CA SER A 51 6.96 -3.19 -3.76
C SER A 51 5.83 -4.03 -3.20
N ILE A 52 6.17 -4.91 -2.27
CA ILE A 52 5.19 -5.67 -1.50
C ILE A 52 5.29 -5.30 -0.04
N ALA A 53 4.18 -5.36 0.67
CA ALA A 53 4.14 -5.18 2.12
C ALA A 53 3.57 -6.45 2.76
N LEU A 54 4.26 -6.97 3.77
CA LEU A 54 3.86 -8.17 4.48
C LEU A 54 3.04 -7.75 5.71
N VAL A 55 1.73 -7.89 5.60
CA VAL A 55 0.78 -7.36 6.59
C VAL A 55 -0.27 -8.42 6.93
N THR A 56 -1.39 -8.02 7.55
CA THR A 56 -2.46 -8.94 7.93
C THR A 56 -3.67 -8.90 7.01
N PHE A 57 -3.64 -8.04 6.00
CA PHE A 57 -4.74 -7.88 5.05
C PHE A 57 -4.16 -7.72 3.64
N HIS A 58 -4.99 -7.94 2.61
CA HIS A 58 -4.54 -7.72 1.23
C HIS A 58 -5.14 -6.44 0.67
N GLY A 59 -4.48 -5.88 -0.32
CA GLY A 59 -4.89 -4.66 -0.98
C GLY A 59 -3.79 -4.13 -1.88
N ILE A 60 -4.10 -3.03 -2.56
CA ILE A 60 -3.16 -2.40 -3.47
C ILE A 60 -3.11 -0.91 -3.16
N ILE A 61 -1.90 -0.37 -3.08
CA ILE A 61 -1.68 1.08 -2.92
C ILE A 61 -1.21 1.63 -4.25
N PHE A 62 -1.93 2.64 -4.75
CA PHE A 62 -1.60 3.35 -5.98
C PHE A 62 -0.96 4.69 -5.65
N GLU A 63 0.09 5.03 -6.37
CA GLU A 63 0.71 6.34 -6.25
C GLU A 63 -0.06 7.38 -7.06
N THR A 64 -0.26 8.57 -6.49
CA THR A 64 -0.82 9.73 -7.21
C THR A 64 -0.02 10.98 -6.90
N ASP A 65 0.04 11.90 -7.86
CA ASP A 65 0.72 13.18 -7.70
C ASP A 65 -0.21 14.26 -7.13
N ASN A 66 -1.53 14.04 -7.22
CA ASN A 66 -2.52 15.03 -6.77
C ASN A 66 -3.75 14.32 -6.23
N MET A 67 -3.80 14.17 -4.91
CA MET A 67 -4.85 13.43 -4.21
C MET A 67 -6.23 14.02 -4.47
N GLU A 68 -6.40 15.33 -4.34
CA GLU A 68 -7.69 15.99 -4.50
C GLU A 68 -8.25 15.83 -5.90
N LYS A 69 -7.41 16.03 -6.90
CA LYS A 69 -7.80 15.89 -8.30
C LYS A 69 -8.16 14.45 -8.64
N GLU A 70 -7.39 13.50 -8.12
CA GLU A 70 -7.63 12.07 -8.33
C GLU A 70 -8.98 11.66 -7.72
N ILE A 71 -9.24 12.08 -6.48
CA ILE A 71 -10.50 11.78 -5.80
C ILE A 71 -11.68 12.38 -6.56
N GLN A 72 -11.55 13.62 -7.02
CA GLN A 72 -12.62 14.26 -7.77
C GLN A 72 -12.94 13.49 -9.05
N ALA A 73 -11.93 13.07 -9.79
CA ALA A 73 -12.11 12.29 -11.01
C ALA A 73 -12.80 10.94 -10.73
N LEU A 74 -12.45 10.29 -9.63
CA LEU A 74 -13.06 9.01 -9.24
C LEU A 74 -14.52 9.20 -8.82
N LYS A 75 -14.83 10.26 -8.08
CA LYS A 75 -16.22 10.58 -7.70
C LYS A 75 -17.09 10.85 -8.91
N GLU A 76 -16.56 11.51 -9.93
CA GLU A 76 -17.29 11.75 -11.18
C GLU A 76 -17.63 10.45 -11.90
N LYS A 77 -16.87 9.40 -11.67
CA LYS A 77 -17.14 8.06 -12.22
C LYS A 77 -18.05 7.22 -11.33
N GLY A 78 -18.53 7.77 -10.22
CA GLY A 78 -19.40 7.06 -9.30
C GLY A 78 -18.65 6.19 -8.29
N ILE A 79 -17.34 6.37 -8.13
CA ILE A 79 -16.54 5.60 -7.18
C ILE A 79 -16.47 6.37 -5.86
N GLU A 80 -16.84 5.71 -4.77
CA GLU A 80 -16.75 6.30 -3.43
C GLU A 80 -15.32 6.18 -2.92
N VAL A 81 -14.79 7.30 -2.43
CA VAL A 81 -13.47 7.35 -1.82
C VAL A 81 -13.63 7.95 -0.43
N GLY A 82 -13.00 7.33 0.55
CA GLY A 82 -13.03 7.82 1.94
C GLY A 82 -12.28 9.13 2.12
N GLU A 83 -12.27 9.62 3.33
CA GLU A 83 -11.59 10.87 3.66
C GLU A 83 -10.08 10.70 3.57
N ILE A 84 -9.39 11.82 3.29
CA ILE A 84 -7.94 11.83 3.22
C ILE A 84 -7.37 11.72 4.64
N ASP A 85 -6.51 10.74 4.84
CA ASP A 85 -5.80 10.53 6.10
C ASP A 85 -4.37 11.08 5.93
N ASN A 86 -4.05 12.12 6.69
CA ASN A 86 -2.73 12.76 6.62
C ASN A 86 -1.80 12.14 7.66
N LYS A 87 -0.72 11.56 7.20
CA LYS A 87 0.31 10.93 8.03
C LYS A 87 1.66 11.61 7.79
N PRO A 88 2.61 11.50 8.73
CA PRO A 88 3.96 12.05 8.49
C PRO A 88 4.65 11.52 7.23
N TRP A 89 4.30 10.30 6.82
CA TRP A 89 4.91 9.65 5.64
C TRP A 89 4.07 9.76 4.38
N GLY A 90 2.99 10.56 4.38
CA GLY A 90 2.20 10.80 3.19
C GLY A 90 0.71 10.92 3.46
N ARG A 91 -0.03 11.09 2.38
CA ARG A 91 -1.49 11.23 2.43
C ARG A 91 -2.11 9.98 1.82
N PHE A 92 -3.17 9.48 2.45
CA PHE A 92 -3.81 8.22 2.06
C PHE A 92 -5.32 8.40 1.97
N ALA A 93 -5.94 7.76 0.98
CA ALA A 93 -7.39 7.69 0.87
C ALA A 93 -7.78 6.30 0.42
N TRP A 94 -8.73 5.69 1.12
CA TRP A 94 -9.11 4.30 0.88
C TRP A 94 -10.42 4.20 0.10
N MET A 95 -10.51 3.17 -0.71
CA MET A 95 -11.72 2.80 -1.43
C MET A 95 -11.76 1.28 -1.54
N LYS A 96 -12.85 0.73 -2.08
CA LYS A 96 -13.01 -0.72 -2.26
C LYS A 96 -13.48 -1.01 -3.66
N ASP A 97 -13.06 -2.15 -4.20
CA ASP A 97 -13.60 -2.66 -5.45
C ASP A 97 -14.96 -3.35 -5.19
N PRO A 98 -15.69 -3.81 -6.23
CA PRO A 98 -16.99 -4.45 -6.03
C PRO A 98 -16.97 -5.70 -5.16
N ASP A 99 -15.83 -6.35 -5.05
CA ASP A 99 -15.68 -7.57 -4.22
C ASP A 99 -15.15 -7.27 -2.82
N GLY A 100 -15.00 -5.98 -2.47
CA GLY A 100 -14.56 -5.57 -1.14
C GLY A 100 -13.06 -5.53 -0.95
N ASN A 101 -12.27 -5.69 -2.01
CA ASN A 101 -10.82 -5.57 -1.90
C ASN A 101 -10.40 -4.12 -1.64
N GLY A 102 -9.51 -3.94 -0.69
CA GLY A 102 -9.02 -2.60 -0.32
C GLY A 102 -8.09 -2.03 -1.37
N LEU A 103 -8.37 -0.78 -1.76
CA LEU A 103 -7.54 -0.04 -2.68
C LEU A 103 -7.23 1.30 -2.01
N CYS A 104 -6.00 1.77 -2.13
CA CYS A 104 -5.58 2.99 -1.45
C CYS A 104 -4.84 3.92 -2.42
N LEU A 105 -5.16 5.20 -2.35
CA LEU A 105 -4.38 6.22 -3.03
C LEU A 105 -3.33 6.74 -2.05
N HIS A 106 -2.11 6.93 -2.53
CA HIS A 106 -1.02 7.48 -1.73
C HIS A 106 -0.34 8.61 -2.48
N GLN A 107 -0.28 9.77 -1.83
CA GLN A 107 0.49 10.92 -2.29
C GLN A 107 1.59 11.20 -1.28
N LYS A 108 2.81 11.18 -1.74
CA LYS A 108 3.98 11.45 -0.89
C LYS A 108 4.05 12.89 -0.39
#